data_921819841ff848e297c06a0125ea453f
#
_entry.id   921819841ff848e297c06a0125ea453f
#
_cell.length_a   1.000
_cell.length_b   1.000
_cell.length_c   1.000
_cell.angle_alpha   90.00
_cell.angle_beta   90.00
_cell.angle_gamma   90.00
#
_symmetry.space_group_name_H-M   'P 1'
#
loop_
_entity.id
_entity.type
_entity.pdbx_description
1 polymer ?
#
loop_
_entity_poly.entity_id
_entity_poly.type
_entity_poly.pdbx_seq_one_letter_code
_entity_poly.pdbx_strand_id
1 'polypeptide(L)'
;GPSAPPAGGSGFATSLNLETLERAGSNQDIVVPDADVVDKVHFVVNNLSVQNLEEKAAEVKARISRDNWPWFAVYLVVKRASIEPNFHTLYLGLLGALKEPELIRSVLDATYSNIKALLGSNKIKTNSGERSLLKNLGSWLGQLTHARNQPVLMNDLDLKGLILESYQTGHMIAVIPFIAKVLEPAKDSIIFKPPNPWTAAVLALLKEIYSERDLKLNLKFEMERLFKHLEVDIKTVKPSQLLYQIQRERVGNPDFVADKNAPAAPPSSMPGVMGGAGGGALRARHGRHGHVPRRRRCLWRRYGRYGPGRRRADGRGHVRRHHRRHAATRQDRARAQPPGERPPCAREALPRRAHRRGARDCLPGC
;
A
#
# COMPACT_ATOMS: atom_id res chain seq x y z
N GLY A 1 -11.10 44.98 29.42
CA GLY A 1 -11.54 43.71 28.91
C GLY A 1 -10.34 42.78 28.75
N PRO A 2 -10.38 41.53 29.22
CA PRO A 2 -9.28 40.57 29.00
C PRO A 2 -9.30 40.07 27.58
N SER A 3 -8.19 40.22 26.88
CA SER A 3 -7.92 39.69 25.53
C SER A 3 -7.80 38.15 25.57
N ALA A 4 -8.57 37.49 24.72
CA ALA A 4 -8.50 36.06 24.50
C ALA A 4 -7.13 35.65 23.91
N PRO A 5 -6.59 34.46 24.27
CA PRO A 5 -5.35 33.96 23.68
C PRO A 5 -5.59 33.55 22.23
N PRO A 6 -4.60 33.71 21.34
CA PRO A 6 -4.72 33.28 19.95
C PRO A 6 -4.77 31.75 19.87
N ALA A 7 -5.79 31.25 19.22
CA ALA A 7 -5.89 29.83 18.85
C ALA A 7 -4.74 29.50 17.89
N GLY A 8 -3.74 28.80 18.41
CA GLY A 8 -2.65 28.20 17.62
C GLY A 8 -3.18 27.07 16.76
N GLY A 9 -3.80 27.41 15.66
CA GLY A 9 -4.17 26.43 14.63
C GLY A 9 -2.91 25.94 13.90
N SER A 10 -2.63 24.64 13.95
CA SER A 10 -1.56 24.02 13.18
C SER A 10 -1.84 24.20 11.68
N GLY A 11 -1.23 25.22 11.08
CA GLY A 11 -1.43 25.60 9.67
C GLY A 11 -0.94 24.59 8.64
N PHE A 12 -0.44 23.43 9.06
CA PHE A 12 0.00 22.35 8.16
C PHE A 12 -1.11 21.40 7.72
N ALA A 13 -2.15 21.22 8.51
CA ALA A 13 -3.24 20.28 8.19
C ALA A 13 -4.20 20.81 7.12
N THR A 14 -4.26 22.12 6.89
CA THR A 14 -5.19 22.73 5.92
C THR A 14 -4.76 22.60 4.45
N SER A 15 -3.51 22.22 4.17
CA SER A 15 -3.04 22.01 2.79
C SER A 15 -3.26 20.59 2.26
N LEU A 16 -3.58 19.63 3.11
CA LEU A 16 -3.83 18.25 2.75
C LEU A 16 -5.33 18.04 2.54
N ASN A 17 -5.73 17.78 1.31
CA ASN A 17 -7.13 17.52 0.98
C ASN A 17 -7.53 16.10 1.43
N LEU A 18 -8.05 15.99 2.66
CA LEU A 18 -8.51 14.71 3.25
C LEU A 18 -9.87 14.25 2.73
N GLU A 19 -10.60 15.09 1.99
CA GLU A 19 -11.96 14.78 1.52
C GLU A 19 -12.06 13.43 0.79
N THR A 20 -11.03 13.08 -0.01
CA THR A 20 -10.99 11.82 -0.74
C THR A 20 -10.91 10.63 0.21
N LEU A 21 -10.12 10.74 1.28
CA LEU A 21 -9.95 9.68 2.28
C LEU A 21 -11.19 9.57 3.19
N GLU A 22 -11.76 10.69 3.58
CA GLU A 22 -12.97 10.73 4.42
C GLU A 22 -14.17 10.09 3.70
N ARG A 23 -14.33 10.37 2.40
CA ARG A 23 -15.36 9.70 1.59
C ARG A 23 -15.12 8.19 1.46
N ALA A 24 -13.88 7.76 1.36
CA ALA A 24 -13.55 6.32 1.29
C ALA A 24 -13.93 5.60 2.59
N GLY A 25 -13.74 6.26 3.75
CA GLY A 25 -14.14 5.74 5.06
C GLY A 25 -15.66 5.75 5.29
N SER A 26 -16.39 6.71 4.71
CA SER A 26 -17.84 6.88 4.92
C SER A 26 -18.71 5.82 4.22
N ASN A 27 -18.15 5.03 3.32
CA ASN A 27 -18.88 4.00 2.56
C ASN A 27 -18.94 2.63 3.25
N GLN A 28 -18.49 2.53 4.50
CA GLN A 28 -18.52 1.28 5.28
C GLN A 28 -19.55 1.42 6.41
N ASP A 29 -20.30 0.37 6.68
CA ASP A 29 -21.17 0.25 7.87
C ASP A 29 -20.26 0.08 9.11
N ILE A 30 -19.66 1.17 9.57
CA ILE A 30 -18.69 1.19 10.67
C ILE A 30 -19.44 1.57 11.96
N VAL A 31 -19.34 0.71 12.96
CA VAL A 31 -19.86 1.00 14.29
C VAL A 31 -18.95 2.01 14.97
N VAL A 32 -19.43 3.24 15.13
CA VAL A 32 -18.73 4.30 15.83
C VAL A 32 -18.99 4.20 17.31
N PRO A 33 -17.97 4.25 18.19
CA PRO A 33 -18.17 4.30 19.63
C PRO A 33 -18.88 5.58 20.06
N ASP A 34 -19.36 5.60 21.31
CA ASP A 34 -19.90 6.80 21.93
C ASP A 34 -18.87 7.96 21.92
N ALA A 35 -19.36 9.20 21.83
CA ALA A 35 -18.50 10.38 21.70
C ALA A 35 -17.47 10.49 22.83
N ASP A 36 -17.83 10.15 24.06
CA ASP A 36 -16.91 10.13 25.21
C ASP A 36 -15.77 9.11 25.03
N VAL A 37 -16.03 7.96 24.42
CA VAL A 37 -15.01 6.95 24.10
C VAL A 37 -14.10 7.47 22.97
N VAL A 38 -14.68 8.07 21.94
CA VAL A 38 -13.96 8.68 20.83
C VAL A 38 -12.96 9.72 21.34
N ASP A 39 -13.40 10.65 22.19
CA ASP A 39 -12.56 11.72 22.74
C ASP A 39 -11.44 11.17 23.62
N LYS A 40 -11.73 10.18 24.45
CA LYS A 40 -10.72 9.48 25.28
C LYS A 40 -9.68 8.77 24.43
N VAL A 41 -10.09 8.09 23.35
CA VAL A 41 -9.16 7.43 22.42
C VAL A 41 -8.29 8.44 21.69
N HIS A 42 -8.88 9.56 21.24
CA HIS A 42 -8.12 10.65 20.63
C HIS A 42 -7.09 11.23 21.60
N PHE A 43 -7.48 11.43 22.85
CA PHE A 43 -6.56 11.91 23.91
C PHE A 43 -5.41 10.93 24.14
N VAL A 44 -5.70 9.61 24.21
CA VAL A 44 -4.66 8.59 24.39
C VAL A 44 -3.68 8.61 23.23
N VAL A 45 -4.17 8.62 21.98
CA VAL A 45 -3.31 8.61 20.78
C VAL A 45 -2.49 9.90 20.66
N ASN A 46 -3.06 11.06 21.05
CA ASN A 46 -2.34 12.34 21.06
C ASN A 46 -1.20 12.39 22.07
N ASN A 47 -1.31 11.65 23.18
CA ASN A 47 -0.31 11.61 24.25
C ASN A 47 0.56 10.34 24.20
N LEU A 48 0.59 9.65 23.05
CA LEU A 48 1.37 8.44 22.85
C LEU A 48 2.86 8.77 22.74
N SER A 49 3.69 8.00 23.44
CA SER A 49 5.14 8.06 23.38
C SER A 49 5.74 6.66 23.47
N VAL A 50 7.02 6.51 23.16
CA VAL A 50 7.72 5.21 23.27
C VAL A 50 7.70 4.70 24.71
N GLN A 51 7.78 5.60 25.70
CA GLN A 51 7.86 5.27 27.13
C GLN A 51 6.53 4.79 27.72
N ASN A 52 5.39 5.28 27.20
CA ASN A 52 4.06 4.96 27.74
C ASN A 52 3.24 4.01 26.85
N LEU A 53 3.87 3.39 25.86
CA LEU A 53 3.21 2.66 24.79
C LEU A 53 2.36 1.49 25.31
N GLU A 54 2.88 0.68 26.23
CA GLU A 54 2.16 -0.47 26.80
C GLU A 54 0.97 0.00 27.68
N GLU A 55 1.16 1.04 28.49
CA GLU A 55 0.09 1.64 29.31
C GLU A 55 -1.04 2.17 28.43
N LYS A 56 -0.68 2.92 27.40
CA LYS A 56 -1.66 3.52 26.47
C LYS A 56 -2.36 2.46 25.61
N ALA A 57 -1.68 1.38 25.25
CA ALA A 57 -2.31 0.24 24.58
C ALA A 57 -3.36 -0.45 25.49
N ALA A 58 -3.04 -0.68 26.75
CA ALA A 58 -3.98 -1.23 27.73
C ALA A 58 -5.20 -0.30 27.89
N GLU A 59 -4.96 1.01 27.94
CA GLU A 59 -5.99 2.03 28.05
C GLU A 59 -6.95 2.04 26.84
N VAL A 60 -6.43 1.93 25.63
CA VAL A 60 -7.23 1.80 24.40
C VAL A 60 -8.04 0.51 24.43
N LYS A 61 -7.39 -0.62 24.76
CA LYS A 61 -8.03 -1.95 24.80
C LYS A 61 -9.18 -2.03 25.80
N ALA A 62 -9.09 -1.32 26.92
CA ALA A 62 -10.14 -1.25 27.93
C ALA A 62 -11.37 -0.44 27.48
N ARG A 63 -11.22 0.46 26.49
CA ARG A 63 -12.28 1.39 26.06
C ARG A 63 -12.95 0.99 24.75
N ILE A 64 -12.24 0.29 23.86
CA ILE A 64 -12.73 -0.07 22.54
C ILE A 64 -13.09 -1.55 22.51
N SER A 65 -14.34 -1.86 22.14
CA SER A 65 -14.77 -3.24 21.85
C SER A 65 -14.23 -3.72 20.50
N ARG A 66 -14.30 -5.02 20.23
CA ARG A 66 -13.92 -5.58 18.94
C ARG A 66 -14.76 -5.05 17.78
N ASP A 67 -16.03 -4.76 18.03
CA ASP A 67 -16.93 -4.21 17.00
C ASP A 67 -16.49 -2.82 16.54
N ASN A 68 -15.72 -2.10 17.35
CA ASN A 68 -15.20 -0.78 17.03
C ASN A 68 -13.81 -0.83 16.37
N TRP A 69 -13.17 -2.01 16.19
CA TRP A 69 -11.86 -2.09 15.51
C TRP A 69 -11.86 -1.48 14.10
N PRO A 70 -12.89 -1.65 13.26
CA PRO A 70 -12.95 -0.98 11.96
C PRO A 70 -12.92 0.55 12.07
N TRP A 71 -13.64 1.12 13.04
CA TRP A 71 -13.60 2.57 13.31
C TRP A 71 -12.19 3.04 13.71
N PHE A 72 -11.59 2.34 14.68
CA PHE A 72 -10.24 2.70 15.14
C PHE A 72 -9.19 2.56 14.03
N ALA A 73 -9.31 1.54 13.19
CA ALA A 73 -8.45 1.34 12.03
C ALA A 73 -8.56 2.50 11.03
N VAL A 74 -9.77 2.92 10.68
CA VAL A 74 -10.00 4.07 9.80
C VAL A 74 -9.46 5.36 10.42
N TYR A 75 -9.73 5.61 11.71
CA TYR A 75 -9.18 6.74 12.44
C TYR A 75 -7.65 6.76 12.37
N LEU A 76 -6.99 5.64 12.69
CA LEU A 76 -5.54 5.54 12.70
C LEU A 76 -4.94 5.75 11.30
N VAL A 77 -5.55 5.20 10.26
CA VAL A 77 -5.05 5.31 8.88
C VAL A 77 -5.30 6.71 8.32
N VAL A 78 -6.54 7.22 8.43
CA VAL A 78 -6.94 8.49 7.78
C VAL A 78 -6.45 9.70 8.56
N LYS A 79 -6.64 9.72 9.88
CA LYS A 79 -6.36 10.91 10.70
C LYS A 79 -4.93 10.95 11.24
N ARG A 80 -4.18 9.84 11.17
CA ARG A 80 -2.84 9.73 11.72
C ARG A 80 -1.81 9.30 10.68
N ALA A 81 -1.81 8.04 10.26
CA ALA A 81 -0.76 7.49 9.41
C ALA A 81 -0.63 8.22 8.05
N SER A 82 -1.73 8.66 7.45
CA SER A 82 -1.70 9.40 6.19
C SER A 82 -1.06 10.79 6.31
N ILE A 83 -1.13 11.41 7.50
CA ILE A 83 -0.71 12.80 7.73
C ILE A 83 0.65 12.86 8.42
N GLU A 84 0.93 11.94 9.32
CA GLU A 84 2.04 11.96 10.27
C GLU A 84 3.05 10.82 10.01
N PRO A 85 3.81 10.83 8.89
CA PRO A 85 4.72 9.75 8.54
C PRO A 85 5.85 9.54 9.57
N ASN A 86 6.21 10.60 10.31
CA ASN A 86 7.27 10.52 11.32
C ASN A 86 6.86 9.70 12.56
N PHE A 87 5.56 9.49 12.76
CA PHE A 87 5.02 8.70 13.88
C PHE A 87 4.62 7.28 13.50
N HIS A 88 4.88 6.84 12.27
CA HIS A 88 4.52 5.49 11.82
C HIS A 88 5.07 4.41 12.75
N THR A 89 6.33 4.49 13.16
CA THR A 89 6.95 3.52 14.09
C THR A 89 6.22 3.47 15.42
N LEU A 90 5.79 4.63 15.93
CA LEU A 90 5.05 4.73 17.19
C LEU A 90 3.66 4.06 17.07
N TYR A 91 2.93 4.35 15.99
CA TYR A 91 1.62 3.73 15.74
C TYR A 91 1.71 2.22 15.50
N LEU A 92 2.78 1.77 14.82
CA LEU A 92 3.05 0.33 14.66
C LEU A 92 3.41 -0.33 15.99
N GLY A 93 4.09 0.38 16.88
CA GLY A 93 4.34 -0.04 18.24
C GLY A 93 3.04 -0.22 19.03
N LEU A 94 2.11 0.76 18.93
CA LEU A 94 0.78 0.67 19.53
C LEU A 94 0.01 -0.57 19.03
N LEU A 95 -0.02 -0.81 17.73
CA LEU A 95 -0.66 -2.01 17.16
C LEU A 95 -0.02 -3.30 17.65
N GLY A 96 1.31 -3.31 17.83
CA GLY A 96 2.05 -4.44 18.40
C GLY A 96 1.73 -4.69 19.87
N ALA A 97 1.59 -3.62 20.67
CA ALA A 97 1.25 -3.69 22.09
C ALA A 97 -0.22 -4.13 22.32
N LEU A 98 -1.13 -3.73 21.44
CA LEU A 98 -2.53 -4.16 21.46
C LEU A 98 -2.68 -5.67 21.25
N LYS A 99 -1.80 -6.30 20.48
CA LYS A 99 -1.77 -7.75 20.20
C LYS A 99 -3.09 -8.32 19.65
N GLU A 100 -3.81 -7.54 18.82
CA GLU A 100 -5.09 -7.92 18.23
C GLU A 100 -4.94 -8.14 16.71
N PRO A 101 -4.90 -9.41 16.24
CA PRO A 101 -4.72 -9.72 14.81
C PRO A 101 -5.88 -9.19 13.94
N GLU A 102 -7.10 -9.16 14.47
CA GLU A 102 -8.29 -8.63 13.77
C GLU A 102 -8.15 -7.13 13.52
N LEU A 103 -7.62 -6.38 14.50
CA LEU A 103 -7.33 -4.96 14.32
C LEU A 103 -6.27 -4.73 13.23
N ILE A 104 -5.20 -5.52 13.22
CA ILE A 104 -4.15 -5.41 12.18
C ILE A 104 -4.75 -5.65 10.79
N ARG A 105 -5.66 -6.62 10.65
CA ARG A 105 -6.39 -6.88 9.40
C ARG A 105 -7.25 -5.68 9.01
N SER A 106 -8.03 -5.14 9.95
CA SER A 106 -8.84 -3.94 9.71
C SER A 106 -8.00 -2.73 9.31
N VAL A 107 -6.81 -2.56 9.89
CA VAL A 107 -5.86 -1.49 9.52
C VAL A 107 -5.32 -1.69 8.09
N LEU A 108 -5.00 -2.93 7.70
CA LEU A 108 -4.57 -3.25 6.33
C LEU A 108 -5.69 -2.97 5.32
N ASP A 109 -6.92 -3.42 5.62
CA ASP A 109 -8.10 -3.19 4.77
C ASP A 109 -8.38 -1.69 4.60
N ALA A 110 -8.34 -0.92 5.69
CA ALA A 110 -8.47 0.53 5.65
C ALA A 110 -7.34 1.19 4.84
N THR A 111 -6.10 0.70 4.99
CA THR A 111 -4.94 1.21 4.24
C THR A 111 -5.12 0.97 2.73
N TYR A 112 -5.45 -0.25 2.31
CA TYR A 112 -5.69 -0.56 0.91
C TYR A 112 -6.86 0.23 0.33
N SER A 113 -7.96 0.37 1.07
CA SER A 113 -9.14 1.13 0.63
C SER A 113 -8.79 2.59 0.38
N ASN A 114 -8.03 3.22 1.28
CA ASN A 114 -7.62 4.61 1.14
C ASN A 114 -6.58 4.82 0.03
N ILE A 115 -5.62 3.91 -0.15
CA ILE A 115 -4.70 3.92 -1.29
C ILE A 115 -5.47 3.84 -2.61
N LYS A 116 -6.42 2.90 -2.73
CA LYS A 116 -7.26 2.74 -3.92
C LYS A 116 -8.11 3.98 -4.21
N ALA A 117 -8.63 4.63 -3.17
CA ALA A 117 -9.39 5.87 -3.31
C ALA A 117 -8.53 7.02 -3.87
N LEU A 118 -7.31 7.21 -3.35
CA LEU A 118 -6.37 8.22 -3.85
C LEU A 118 -5.92 7.92 -5.28
N LEU A 119 -5.59 6.67 -5.57
CA LEU A 119 -5.22 6.24 -6.92
C LEU A 119 -6.35 6.44 -7.92
N GLY A 120 -7.61 6.32 -7.50
CA GLY A 120 -8.80 6.58 -8.33
C GLY A 120 -9.20 8.05 -8.43
N SER A 121 -8.52 8.96 -7.72
CA SER A 121 -8.86 10.38 -7.73
C SER A 121 -8.47 11.05 -9.06
N ASN A 122 -9.40 11.80 -9.64
CA ASN A 122 -9.12 12.61 -10.83
C ASN A 122 -8.12 13.74 -10.55
N LYS A 123 -7.95 14.12 -9.28
CA LYS A 123 -7.08 15.21 -8.85
C LYS A 123 -5.64 14.75 -8.61
N ILE A 124 -5.34 13.45 -8.59
CA ILE A 124 -4.03 12.92 -8.20
C ILE A 124 -2.87 13.45 -9.07
N LYS A 125 -3.12 13.75 -10.34
CA LYS A 125 -2.11 14.34 -11.25
C LYS A 125 -1.73 15.77 -10.86
N THR A 126 -2.69 16.55 -10.38
CA THR A 126 -2.54 18.00 -10.15
C THR A 126 -2.40 18.36 -8.67
N ASN A 127 -3.07 17.61 -7.77
CA ASN A 127 -3.07 17.90 -6.34
C ASN A 127 -1.84 17.27 -5.63
N SER A 128 -0.92 18.13 -5.17
CA SER A 128 0.27 17.70 -4.44
C SER A 128 -0.06 17.13 -3.05
N GLY A 129 -1.15 17.60 -2.42
CA GLY A 129 -1.62 17.09 -1.13
C GLY A 129 -2.03 15.62 -1.23
N GLU A 130 -2.86 15.23 -2.23
CA GLU A 130 -3.24 13.84 -2.45
C GLU A 130 -2.02 12.94 -2.73
N ARG A 131 -1.02 13.45 -3.49
CA ARG A 131 0.24 12.72 -3.71
C ARG A 131 1.05 12.54 -2.44
N SER A 132 1.04 13.53 -1.54
CA SER A 132 1.72 13.42 -0.24
C SER A 132 1.04 12.39 0.65
N LEU A 133 -0.30 12.40 0.73
CA LEU A 133 -1.07 11.39 1.46
C LEU A 133 -0.79 9.97 0.90
N LEU A 134 -0.81 9.81 -0.42
CA LEU A 134 -0.51 8.53 -1.07
C LEU A 134 0.90 8.04 -0.75
N LYS A 135 1.90 8.93 -0.78
CA LYS A 135 3.29 8.64 -0.43
C LYS A 135 3.43 8.21 1.04
N ASN A 136 2.75 8.88 1.96
CA ASN A 136 2.74 8.53 3.38
C ASN A 136 2.08 7.16 3.60
N LEU A 137 0.94 6.90 2.97
CA LEU A 137 0.29 5.58 3.02
C LEU A 137 1.15 4.48 2.38
N GLY A 138 1.98 4.81 1.37
CA GLY A 138 2.97 3.89 0.83
C GLY A 138 4.01 3.46 1.86
N SER A 139 4.57 4.43 2.61
CA SER A 139 5.50 4.17 3.72
C SER A 139 4.83 3.34 4.82
N TRP A 140 3.61 3.69 5.19
CA TRP A 140 2.81 2.96 6.17
C TRP A 140 2.57 1.51 5.76
N LEU A 141 2.12 1.28 4.51
CA LEU A 141 1.89 -0.06 3.96
C LEU A 141 3.18 -0.89 3.94
N GLY A 142 4.29 -0.31 3.49
CA GLY A 142 5.57 -1.01 3.44
C GLY A 142 6.05 -1.48 4.82
N GLN A 143 5.84 -0.64 5.86
CA GLN A 143 6.18 -0.98 7.24
C GLN A 143 5.24 -2.04 7.84
N LEU A 144 3.95 -2.03 7.45
CA LEU A 144 2.99 -3.06 7.86
C LEU A 144 3.25 -4.42 7.19
N THR A 145 3.84 -4.41 5.99
CA THR A 145 4.00 -5.60 5.14
C THR A 145 5.46 -6.01 4.99
N HIS A 146 6.22 -5.40 4.10
CA HIS A 146 7.58 -5.82 3.73
C HIS A 146 8.54 -5.84 4.92
N ALA A 147 8.51 -4.82 5.80
CA ALA A 147 9.34 -4.80 7.00
C ALA A 147 9.05 -5.99 7.94
N ARG A 148 7.84 -6.53 7.89
CA ARG A 148 7.39 -7.67 8.70
C ARG A 148 7.40 -9.00 7.92
N ASN A 149 8.09 -9.04 6.78
CA ASN A 149 8.16 -10.20 5.89
C ASN A 149 6.80 -10.66 5.35
N GLN A 150 5.82 -9.76 5.28
CA GLN A 150 4.50 -10.03 4.71
C GLN A 150 4.41 -9.50 3.28
N PRO A 151 3.80 -10.25 2.35
CA PRO A 151 3.65 -9.81 0.98
C PRO A 151 2.53 -8.77 0.83
N VAL A 152 2.69 -7.85 -0.13
CA VAL A 152 1.57 -7.13 -0.72
C VAL A 152 0.99 -8.04 -1.81
N LEU A 153 -0.21 -8.56 -1.58
CA LEU A 153 -0.84 -9.50 -2.52
C LEU A 153 -1.34 -8.76 -3.75
N MET A 154 -1.20 -9.39 -4.92
CA MET A 154 -1.66 -8.84 -6.20
C MET A 154 -3.18 -8.57 -6.22
N ASN A 155 -3.96 -9.39 -5.50
CA ASN A 155 -5.41 -9.18 -5.38
C ASN A 155 -5.77 -7.92 -4.58
N ASP A 156 -4.92 -7.54 -3.62
CA ASP A 156 -5.11 -6.34 -2.81
C ASP A 156 -4.59 -5.12 -3.54
N LEU A 157 -3.36 -5.20 -4.08
CA LEU A 157 -2.73 -4.13 -4.83
C LEU A 157 -1.66 -4.68 -5.78
N ASP A 158 -1.92 -4.64 -7.08
CA ASP A 158 -0.95 -5.03 -8.12
C ASP A 158 0.06 -3.92 -8.38
N LEU A 159 1.20 -3.95 -7.68
CA LEU A 159 2.23 -2.92 -7.79
C LEU A 159 2.85 -2.83 -9.19
N LYS A 160 3.07 -3.97 -9.86
CA LYS A 160 3.63 -3.98 -11.23
C LYS A 160 2.62 -3.45 -12.25
N GLY A 161 1.38 -3.94 -12.18
CA GLY A 161 0.30 -3.45 -13.04
C GLY A 161 0.07 -1.95 -12.84
N LEU A 162 0.18 -1.45 -11.61
CA LEU A 162 0.06 -0.04 -11.29
C LEU A 162 1.16 0.82 -11.92
N ILE A 163 2.41 0.32 -11.91
CA ILE A 163 3.53 1.00 -12.57
C ILE A 163 3.30 1.07 -14.08
N LEU A 164 2.94 -0.05 -14.71
CA LEU A 164 2.70 -0.12 -16.16
C LEU A 164 1.55 0.79 -16.60
N GLU A 165 0.44 0.79 -15.85
CA GLU A 165 -0.70 1.66 -16.12
C GLU A 165 -0.34 3.13 -15.92
N SER A 166 0.42 3.47 -14.88
CA SER A 166 0.86 4.84 -14.63
C SER A 166 1.74 5.38 -15.74
N TYR A 167 2.62 4.54 -16.30
CA TYR A 167 3.43 4.89 -17.47
C TYR A 167 2.55 5.19 -18.68
N GLN A 168 1.53 4.36 -18.93
CA GLN A 168 0.61 4.53 -20.05
C GLN A 168 -0.22 5.80 -19.93
N THR A 169 -0.72 6.12 -18.73
CA THR A 169 -1.75 7.14 -18.50
C THR A 169 -1.22 8.46 -17.93
N GLY A 170 0.09 8.57 -17.70
CA GLY A 170 0.71 9.79 -17.15
C GLY A 170 0.40 10.03 -15.67
N HIS A 171 0.43 8.98 -14.85
CA HIS A 171 0.24 9.05 -13.40
C HIS A 171 1.53 8.73 -12.61
N MET A 172 2.68 8.58 -13.29
CA MET A 172 3.93 8.22 -12.63
C MET A 172 4.35 9.24 -11.56
N ILE A 173 3.99 10.51 -11.73
CA ILE A 173 4.25 11.56 -10.73
C ILE A 173 3.65 11.23 -9.34
N ALA A 174 2.59 10.43 -9.29
CA ALA A 174 1.98 9.95 -8.05
C ALA A 174 2.46 8.55 -7.69
N VAL A 175 2.53 7.65 -8.68
CA VAL A 175 2.76 6.21 -8.46
C VAL A 175 4.21 5.91 -8.14
N ILE A 176 5.19 6.52 -8.83
CA ILE A 176 6.61 6.20 -8.58
C ILE A 176 7.04 6.55 -7.15
N PRO A 177 6.74 7.76 -6.60
CA PRO A 177 7.05 8.06 -5.20
C PRO A 177 6.32 7.14 -4.20
N PHE A 178 5.09 6.74 -4.51
CA PHE A 178 4.33 5.78 -3.72
C PHE A 178 5.01 4.40 -3.69
N ILE A 179 5.34 3.84 -4.86
CA ILE A 179 6.03 2.54 -4.98
C ILE A 179 7.39 2.57 -4.27
N ALA A 180 8.14 3.67 -4.44
CA ALA A 180 9.41 3.83 -3.74
C ALA A 180 9.23 3.71 -2.21
N LYS A 181 8.20 4.35 -1.66
CA LYS A 181 7.90 4.30 -0.23
C LYS A 181 7.40 2.95 0.25
N VAL A 182 6.65 2.21 -0.56
CA VAL A 182 6.26 0.82 -0.24
C VAL A 182 7.46 -0.11 -0.18
N LEU A 183 8.47 0.10 -1.05
CA LEU A 183 9.64 -0.76 -1.16
C LEU A 183 10.79 -0.39 -0.21
N GLU A 184 10.89 0.86 0.25
CA GLU A 184 11.96 1.27 1.18
C GLU A 184 12.14 0.30 2.37
N PRO A 185 11.08 -0.15 3.07
CA PRO A 185 11.23 -1.08 4.18
C PRO A 185 11.66 -2.51 3.81
N ALA A 186 11.72 -2.82 2.51
CA ALA A 186 12.24 -4.12 2.06
C ALA A 186 13.74 -4.29 2.36
N LYS A 187 14.47 -3.19 2.62
CA LYS A 187 15.87 -3.23 3.07
C LYS A 187 16.05 -4.07 4.33
N ASP A 188 15.13 -3.92 5.28
CA ASP A 188 15.18 -4.58 6.57
C ASP A 188 14.49 -5.95 6.59
N SER A 189 13.86 -6.33 5.47
CA SER A 189 13.16 -7.59 5.30
C SER A 189 14.14 -8.74 5.06
N ILE A 190 13.90 -9.88 5.70
CA ILE A 190 14.62 -11.12 5.43
C ILE A 190 14.20 -11.72 4.09
N ILE A 191 12.89 -11.59 3.75
CA ILE A 191 12.31 -12.20 2.56
C ILE A 191 12.41 -11.27 1.34
N PHE A 192 12.03 -9.98 1.48
CA PHE A 192 11.88 -9.05 0.36
C PHE A 192 13.13 -8.23 0.05
N LYS A 193 14.19 -8.35 0.84
CA LYS A 193 15.46 -7.68 0.57
C LYS A 193 16.01 -8.14 -0.80
N PRO A 194 16.55 -7.22 -1.64
CA PRO A 194 17.28 -7.63 -2.84
C PRO A 194 18.43 -8.59 -2.49
N PRO A 195 18.64 -9.68 -3.26
CA PRO A 195 18.15 -9.94 -4.63
C PRO A 195 16.86 -10.77 -4.74
N ASN A 196 15.91 -10.65 -3.80
CA ASN A 196 14.63 -11.35 -3.93
C ASN A 196 14.04 -11.19 -5.35
N PRO A 197 13.56 -12.27 -6.03
CA PRO A 197 13.11 -12.21 -7.42
C PRO A 197 11.93 -11.27 -7.66
N TRP A 198 11.00 -11.17 -6.70
CA TRP A 198 9.85 -10.27 -6.81
C TRP A 198 10.31 -8.80 -6.74
N THR A 199 11.12 -8.46 -5.75
CA THR A 199 11.70 -7.10 -5.60
C THR A 199 12.58 -6.76 -6.78
N ALA A 200 13.45 -7.68 -7.21
CA ALA A 200 14.31 -7.48 -8.37
C ALA A 200 13.50 -7.21 -9.66
N ALA A 201 12.37 -7.90 -9.85
CA ALA A 201 11.51 -7.67 -11.01
C ALA A 201 10.82 -6.29 -10.98
N VAL A 202 10.44 -5.77 -9.81
CA VAL A 202 9.92 -4.39 -9.68
C VAL A 202 11.04 -3.38 -9.95
N LEU A 203 12.23 -3.61 -9.40
CA LEU A 203 13.40 -2.72 -9.65
C LEU A 203 13.81 -2.72 -11.12
N ALA A 204 13.75 -3.88 -11.82
CA ALA A 204 14.01 -3.96 -13.26
C ALA A 204 13.02 -3.12 -14.08
N LEU A 205 11.74 -3.09 -13.69
CA LEU A 205 10.72 -2.25 -14.32
C LEU A 205 10.98 -0.76 -14.04
N LEU A 206 11.32 -0.40 -12.81
CA LEU A 206 11.69 0.98 -12.46
C LEU A 206 12.96 1.43 -13.22
N LYS A 207 13.94 0.52 -13.41
CA LYS A 207 15.13 0.79 -14.22
C LYS A 207 14.78 1.05 -15.68
N GLU A 208 13.84 0.34 -16.26
CA GLU A 208 13.37 0.57 -17.63
C GLU A 208 12.78 1.97 -17.77
N ILE A 209 11.89 2.38 -16.83
CA ILE A 209 11.35 3.75 -16.79
C ILE A 209 12.45 4.81 -16.60
N TYR A 210 13.39 4.55 -15.71
CA TYR A 210 14.52 5.46 -15.46
C TYR A 210 15.33 5.76 -16.72
N SER A 211 15.41 4.81 -17.64
CA SER A 211 16.18 4.92 -18.89
C SER A 211 15.47 5.76 -19.96
N GLU A 212 14.19 6.15 -19.74
CA GLU A 212 13.45 7.02 -20.64
C GLU A 212 14.12 8.42 -20.73
N ARG A 213 14.28 8.92 -22.00
CA ARG A 213 15.05 10.14 -22.27
C ARG A 213 14.43 11.38 -21.64
N ASP A 214 13.14 11.58 -21.85
CA ASP A 214 12.43 12.80 -21.48
C ASP A 214 11.73 12.73 -20.14
N LEU A 215 12.05 11.71 -19.32
CA LEU A 215 11.49 11.56 -18.00
C LEU A 215 11.89 12.71 -17.07
N LYS A 216 10.95 13.29 -16.34
CA LYS A 216 11.24 14.38 -15.40
C LYS A 216 12.25 13.97 -14.34
N LEU A 217 13.17 14.88 -14.03
CA LEU A 217 14.26 14.66 -13.07
C LEU A 217 13.76 14.28 -11.67
N ASN A 218 12.64 14.84 -11.22
CA ASN A 218 12.07 14.48 -9.91
C ASN A 218 11.73 12.99 -9.81
N LEU A 219 11.23 12.36 -10.89
CA LEU A 219 10.97 10.93 -10.93
C LEU A 219 12.26 10.12 -10.94
N LYS A 220 13.27 10.58 -11.69
CA LYS A 220 14.61 9.95 -11.68
C LYS A 220 15.21 9.96 -10.27
N PHE A 221 15.16 11.10 -9.57
CA PHE A 221 15.68 11.22 -8.21
C PHE A 221 14.93 10.33 -7.20
N GLU A 222 13.60 10.18 -7.30
CA GLU A 222 12.86 9.28 -6.43
C GLU A 222 13.30 7.81 -6.63
N MET A 223 13.55 7.39 -7.87
CA MET A 223 14.08 6.05 -8.17
C MET A 223 15.53 5.89 -7.69
N GLU A 224 16.41 6.84 -7.98
CA GLU A 224 17.82 6.80 -7.52
C GLU A 224 17.90 6.70 -5.99
N ARG A 225 17.05 7.46 -5.27
CA ARG A 225 16.98 7.40 -3.82
C ARG A 225 16.54 6.03 -3.32
N LEU A 226 15.55 5.40 -3.97
CA LEU A 226 15.12 4.04 -3.65
C LEU A 226 16.25 3.04 -3.85
N PHE A 227 16.89 3.06 -5.03
CA PHE A 227 18.00 2.15 -5.36
C PHE A 227 19.15 2.29 -4.36
N LYS A 228 19.54 3.52 -4.05
CA LYS A 228 20.58 3.82 -3.04
C LYS A 228 20.17 3.31 -1.66
N HIS A 229 18.90 3.50 -1.26
CA HIS A 229 18.38 3.03 0.02
C HIS A 229 18.43 1.51 0.13
N LEU A 230 18.08 0.79 -0.94
CA LEU A 230 18.12 -0.67 -1.01
C LEU A 230 19.53 -1.24 -1.25
N GLU A 231 20.56 -0.37 -1.34
CA GLU A 231 21.96 -0.76 -1.61
C GLU A 231 22.15 -1.51 -2.94
N VAL A 232 21.34 -1.15 -3.94
CA VAL A 232 21.37 -1.72 -5.29
C VAL A 232 21.93 -0.67 -6.26
N ASP A 233 22.98 -1.01 -7.00
CA ASP A 233 23.46 -0.11 -8.06
C ASP A 233 22.52 -0.17 -9.26
N ILE A 234 21.88 0.97 -9.55
CA ILE A 234 20.95 1.12 -10.68
C ILE A 234 21.58 0.79 -12.03
N LYS A 235 22.92 0.88 -12.16
CA LYS A 235 23.64 0.59 -13.41
C LYS A 235 23.74 -0.91 -13.67
N THR A 236 23.75 -1.73 -12.62
CA THR A 236 23.90 -3.18 -12.72
C THR A 236 22.57 -3.89 -13.00
N VAL A 237 21.44 -3.23 -12.73
CA VAL A 237 20.12 -3.81 -12.93
C VAL A 237 19.75 -3.80 -14.41
N LYS A 238 19.40 -4.97 -14.94
CA LYS A 238 18.89 -5.11 -16.31
C LYS A 238 17.44 -4.64 -16.39
N PRO A 239 17.06 -3.84 -17.42
CA PRO A 239 15.67 -3.41 -17.62
C PRO A 239 14.76 -4.62 -17.94
N SER A 240 13.48 -4.49 -17.60
CA SER A 240 12.49 -5.60 -17.69
C SER A 240 11.99 -5.88 -19.11
N GLN A 241 12.09 -4.92 -20.03
CA GLN A 241 11.54 -4.92 -21.40
C GLN A 241 10.00 -5.01 -21.47
N LEU A 242 9.31 -4.72 -20.37
CA LEU A 242 7.85 -4.76 -20.32
C LEU A 242 7.20 -3.53 -20.97
N LEU A 243 7.92 -2.40 -21.02
CA LEU A 243 7.41 -1.17 -21.60
C LEU A 243 7.47 -1.15 -23.14
N TYR A 244 8.23 -2.04 -23.76
CA TYR A 244 8.40 -2.08 -25.20
C TYR A 244 7.07 -2.16 -25.99
N GLN A 245 6.07 -2.82 -25.43
CA GLN A 245 4.75 -2.99 -26.06
C GLN A 245 3.70 -1.98 -25.57
N ILE A 246 4.09 -1.06 -24.67
CA ILE A 246 3.15 -0.12 -24.07
C ILE A 246 3.32 1.25 -24.69
N GLN A 247 2.25 1.75 -25.30
CA GLN A 247 2.20 3.11 -25.82
C GLN A 247 1.77 4.07 -24.70
N ARG A 248 2.59 5.09 -24.43
CA ARG A 248 2.26 6.14 -23.47
C ARG A 248 1.45 7.27 -24.11
N GLU A 249 0.62 7.91 -23.31
CA GLU A 249 -0.01 9.19 -23.71
C GLU A 249 1.11 10.25 -23.82
N ARG A 250 1.21 10.94 -24.95
CA ARG A 250 2.23 11.99 -25.18
C ARG A 250 1.73 13.39 -24.86
N VAL A 251 0.47 13.68 -25.22
CA VAL A 251 -0.12 15.00 -25.06
C VAL A 251 -0.59 15.21 -23.62
N GLY A 252 -0.14 16.30 -23.00
CA GLY A 252 -0.54 16.64 -21.62
C GLY A 252 -0.04 15.69 -20.53
N ASN A 253 0.94 14.85 -20.82
CA ASN A 253 1.50 13.93 -19.85
C ASN A 253 2.43 14.66 -18.87
N PRO A 254 2.09 14.75 -17.57
CA PRO A 254 2.87 15.50 -16.59
C PRO A 254 4.17 14.82 -16.18
N ASP A 255 4.42 13.58 -16.62
CA ASP A 255 5.58 12.78 -16.19
C ASP A 255 6.82 13.04 -17.04
N PHE A 256 6.63 13.64 -18.21
CA PHE A 256 7.70 13.92 -19.17
C PHE A 256 7.90 15.42 -19.35
N VAL A 257 9.08 15.78 -19.81
CA VAL A 257 9.38 17.15 -20.21
C VAL A 257 8.60 17.44 -21.50
N ALA A 258 7.92 18.59 -21.55
CA ALA A 258 7.13 18.96 -22.73
C ALA A 258 8.07 19.07 -23.94
N ASP A 259 7.71 18.36 -25.01
CA ASP A 259 8.40 18.46 -26.30
C ASP A 259 8.25 19.89 -26.82
N LYS A 260 9.33 20.64 -26.88
CA LYS A 260 9.34 22.02 -27.42
C LYS A 260 8.92 22.08 -28.90
N ASN A 261 8.90 20.94 -29.58
CA ASN A 261 8.54 20.79 -30.99
C ASN A 261 7.20 20.09 -31.19
N ALA A 262 6.44 19.82 -30.14
CA ALA A 262 5.11 19.27 -30.32
C ALA A 262 4.19 20.33 -30.96
N PRO A 263 3.45 20.02 -32.04
CA PRO A 263 2.48 20.94 -32.59
C PRO A 263 1.47 21.33 -31.51
N ALA A 264 1.24 22.64 -31.34
CA ALA A 264 0.27 23.15 -30.38
C ALA A 264 -1.07 22.47 -30.61
N ALA A 265 -1.67 21.94 -29.55
CA ALA A 265 -3.02 21.41 -29.60
C ALA A 265 -3.94 22.50 -30.19
N PRO A 266 -4.83 22.16 -31.13
CA PRO A 266 -5.77 23.14 -31.68
C PRO A 266 -6.56 23.74 -30.50
N PRO A 267 -6.78 25.08 -30.49
CA PRO A 267 -7.54 25.73 -29.43
C PRO A 267 -8.91 25.07 -29.38
N SER A 268 -9.29 24.59 -28.21
CA SER A 268 -10.64 24.10 -27.97
C SER A 268 -11.62 25.23 -28.27
N SER A 269 -12.33 25.12 -29.40
CA SER A 269 -13.38 26.02 -29.75
C SER A 269 -14.44 26.02 -28.65
N MET A 270 -14.53 27.13 -27.95
CA MET A 270 -15.69 27.41 -27.10
C MET A 270 -16.92 27.41 -27.98
N PRO A 271 -18.04 26.79 -27.58
CA PRO A 271 -19.29 26.95 -28.30
C PRO A 271 -19.75 28.40 -28.14
N GLY A 272 -19.54 29.21 -29.20
CA GLY A 272 -20.11 30.55 -29.31
C GLY A 272 -21.63 30.45 -29.36
N VAL A 273 -22.27 31.09 -28.43
CA VAL A 273 -23.70 31.43 -28.49
C VAL A 273 -23.86 32.45 -29.61
N MET A 274 -24.49 32.02 -30.70
CA MET A 274 -25.10 32.94 -31.65
C MET A 274 -26.40 32.34 -32.15
N GLY A 275 -27.50 33.11 -31.92
CA GLY A 275 -28.82 32.82 -32.42
C GLY A 275 -28.98 33.14 -33.91
N GLY A 276 -30.03 32.61 -34.50
CA GLY A 276 -30.69 33.17 -35.68
C GLY A 276 -30.87 32.24 -36.86
N ALA A 277 -32.06 31.69 -36.99
CA ALA A 277 -32.92 31.50 -38.14
C ALA A 277 -32.35 31.05 -39.51
N GLY A 278 -33.00 30.03 -40.10
CA GLY A 278 -33.07 29.87 -41.54
C GLY A 278 -33.03 28.43 -42.05
N GLY A 279 -34.16 27.94 -42.50
CA GLY A 279 -34.52 26.62 -42.98
C GLY A 279 -33.70 26.05 -44.14
N GLY A 280 -33.88 24.77 -44.38
CA GLY A 280 -33.41 24.11 -45.60
C GLY A 280 -33.29 22.61 -45.49
N ALA A 281 -34.16 21.93 -46.13
CA ALA A 281 -34.43 20.50 -46.14
C ALA A 281 -33.33 19.58 -46.68
N LEU A 282 -33.43 18.29 -46.26
CA LEU A 282 -33.17 17.05 -47.00
C LEU A 282 -31.74 16.68 -47.42
N ARG A 283 -31.20 15.60 -46.87
CA ARG A 283 -31.08 14.28 -47.51
C ARG A 283 -30.31 13.28 -46.65
N ALA A 284 -30.97 12.18 -46.43
CA ALA A 284 -30.39 10.96 -45.89
C ALA A 284 -29.29 10.42 -46.82
N ARG A 285 -28.18 9.98 -46.26
CA ARG A 285 -27.33 8.91 -46.83
C ARG A 285 -26.84 7.98 -45.77
N HIS A 286 -27.19 6.73 -45.96
CA HIS A 286 -26.69 5.52 -45.34
C HIS A 286 -25.15 5.44 -45.37
N GLY A 287 -24.59 4.90 -44.32
CA GLY A 287 -23.44 4.07 -44.54
C GLY A 287 -22.29 4.12 -43.56
N ARG A 288 -22.14 3.03 -42.91
CA ARG A 288 -20.91 2.36 -42.39
C ARG A 288 -20.76 2.34 -40.89
N HIS A 289 -21.07 1.19 -40.36
CA HIS A 289 -20.67 0.71 -39.03
C HIS A 289 -19.15 0.76 -38.92
N GLY A 290 -18.63 1.77 -38.24
CA GLY A 290 -17.27 1.81 -37.75
C GLY A 290 -17.18 1.00 -36.48
N HIS A 291 -16.44 -0.09 -36.54
CA HIS A 291 -16.10 -0.93 -35.43
C HIS A 291 -15.26 -0.09 -34.43
N VAL A 292 -15.87 0.35 -33.33
CA VAL A 292 -15.19 1.02 -32.24
C VAL A 292 -14.44 -0.04 -31.43
N PRO A 293 -13.10 -0.01 -31.34
CA PRO A 293 -12.37 -0.96 -30.50
C PRO A 293 -12.80 -0.75 -29.05
N ARG A 294 -13.24 -1.83 -28.40
CA ARG A 294 -13.55 -1.87 -26.97
C ARG A 294 -12.35 -1.32 -26.20
N ARG A 295 -12.48 -0.11 -25.68
CA ARG A 295 -11.52 0.49 -24.75
C ARG A 295 -11.31 -0.49 -23.59
N ARG A 296 -10.09 -0.98 -23.43
CA ARG A 296 -9.68 -1.72 -22.23
C ARG A 296 -9.97 -0.82 -21.04
N ARG A 297 -10.77 -1.32 -20.09
CA ARG A 297 -11.09 -0.59 -18.86
C ARG A 297 -9.80 -0.39 -18.09
N CYS A 298 -9.35 0.86 -17.93
CA CYS A 298 -8.19 1.21 -17.13
C CYS A 298 -8.34 0.69 -15.70
N LEU A 299 -7.26 0.17 -15.10
CA LEU A 299 -7.17 -0.31 -13.72
C LEU A 299 -7.64 0.77 -12.72
N TRP A 300 -7.42 2.04 -13.01
CA TRP A 300 -7.89 3.18 -12.22
C TRP A 300 -9.41 3.19 -12.02
N ARG A 301 -10.20 2.79 -13.01
CA ARG A 301 -11.64 2.61 -12.87
C ARG A 301 -12.02 1.37 -12.04
N ARG A 302 -11.11 0.40 -11.93
CA ARG A 302 -11.31 -0.79 -11.11
C ARG A 302 -11.23 -0.48 -9.62
N TYR A 303 -10.36 0.45 -9.21
CA TYR A 303 -10.21 0.87 -7.83
C TYR A 303 -11.33 1.81 -7.33
N GLY A 304 -12.01 2.52 -8.22
CA GLY A 304 -13.12 3.44 -7.86
C GLY A 304 -14.50 2.79 -7.67
N ARG A 305 -14.67 1.47 -7.84
CA ARG A 305 -15.99 0.80 -7.80
C ARG A 305 -16.10 -0.37 -6.82
N TYR A 306 -15.30 -0.46 -5.81
CA TYR A 306 -15.54 -1.45 -4.75
C TYR A 306 -16.33 -0.82 -3.60
N GLY A 307 -17.67 -0.82 -3.77
CA GLY A 307 -18.57 -0.91 -2.63
C GLY A 307 -18.66 -2.37 -2.18
N PRO A 308 -19.00 -2.66 -0.92
CA PRO A 308 -19.07 -4.02 -0.41
C PRO A 308 -20.10 -4.83 -1.19
N GLY A 309 -19.64 -5.85 -1.90
CA GLY A 309 -20.50 -6.81 -2.57
C GLY A 309 -21.36 -7.51 -1.52
N ARG A 310 -22.64 -7.17 -1.48
CA ARG A 310 -23.64 -7.95 -0.77
C ARG A 310 -23.56 -9.39 -1.25
N ARG A 311 -23.08 -10.30 -0.43
CA ARG A 311 -23.32 -11.72 -0.60
C ARG A 311 -24.82 -11.92 -0.39
N ARG A 312 -25.57 -12.08 -1.48
CA ARG A 312 -26.93 -12.60 -1.42
C ARG A 312 -26.83 -14.03 -0.90
N ALA A 313 -27.39 -14.24 0.27
CA ALA A 313 -27.76 -15.55 0.75
C ALA A 313 -29.00 -15.99 -0.04
N ASP A 314 -28.84 -16.71 -1.12
CA ASP A 314 -29.91 -17.46 -1.75
C ASP A 314 -29.97 -18.84 -1.09
N GLY A 315 -30.78 -18.89 -0.02
CA GLY A 315 -31.30 -20.13 0.50
C GLY A 315 -32.53 -20.56 -0.30
N ARG A 316 -32.47 -21.75 -0.86
CA ARG A 316 -33.54 -22.75 -1.04
C ARG A 316 -33.00 -23.79 -2.02
N GLY A 317 -32.53 -24.90 -1.58
CA GLY A 317 -33.32 -26.08 -1.21
C GLY A 317 -33.73 -26.87 -2.45
N HIS A 318 -33.05 -27.95 -2.76
CA HIS A 318 -33.73 -29.17 -3.14
C HIS A 318 -32.82 -30.37 -2.90
N VAL A 319 -33.22 -31.10 -1.86
CA VAL A 319 -32.77 -32.45 -1.53
C VAL A 319 -33.23 -33.38 -2.67
N ARG A 320 -32.30 -34.04 -3.35
CA ARG A 320 -32.59 -35.32 -4.01
C ARG A 320 -31.58 -36.34 -3.55
N ARG A 321 -32.10 -37.21 -2.69
CA ARG A 321 -31.49 -38.50 -2.32
C ARG A 321 -31.39 -39.40 -3.55
N HIS A 322 -30.21 -39.91 -3.83
CA HIS A 322 -30.05 -41.15 -4.51
C HIS A 322 -29.20 -42.11 -3.67
N HIS A 323 -29.92 -43.06 -3.09
CA HIS A 323 -29.35 -44.31 -2.57
C HIS A 323 -28.65 -45.08 -3.69
N ARG A 324 -27.42 -45.51 -3.51
CA ARG A 324 -26.95 -46.80 -3.97
C ARG A 324 -26.03 -47.41 -2.92
N ARG A 325 -26.49 -48.53 -2.43
CA ARG A 325 -25.78 -49.54 -1.64
C ARG A 325 -24.80 -50.30 -2.57
N HIS A 326 -23.67 -50.67 -2.00
CA HIS A 326 -22.99 -51.97 -2.13
C HIS A 326 -21.82 -51.89 -1.15
N ALA A 327 -21.87 -52.61 -0.06
CA ALA A 327 -21.52 -54.02 0.15
C ALA A 327 -20.04 -54.23 0.46
N ALA A 328 -19.86 -54.62 1.66
CA ALA A 328 -18.76 -55.09 2.46
C ALA A 328 -17.76 -56.02 1.78
N THR A 329 -16.51 -55.98 2.22
CA THR A 329 -15.74 -57.13 2.59
C THR A 329 -14.68 -56.82 3.64
N ARG A 330 -14.59 -57.64 4.54
CA ARG A 330 -13.88 -57.97 5.74
C ARG A 330 -12.42 -58.31 5.51
N GLN A 331 -11.69 -58.20 6.63
CA GLN A 331 -10.41 -58.86 6.99
C GLN A 331 -9.15 -58.08 6.58
N ASP A 332 -8.22 -57.68 7.46
CA ASP A 332 -7.60 -58.52 8.48
C ASP A 332 -7.00 -57.69 9.65
N ARG A 333 -7.06 -58.32 10.80
CA ARG A 333 -6.42 -58.02 12.08
C ARG A 333 -4.91 -58.22 12.02
N ALA A 334 -4.22 -57.46 12.80
CA ALA A 334 -3.16 -57.78 13.79
C ALA A 334 -2.05 -56.73 13.68
N ARG A 335 -1.50 -56.16 14.64
CA ARG A 335 -1.06 -56.47 15.98
C ARG A 335 -0.42 -55.21 16.57
N ALA A 336 -0.86 -54.87 17.70
CA ALA A 336 -0.18 -53.95 18.59
C ALA A 336 1.06 -54.64 19.23
N GLN A 337 2.14 -53.88 19.40
CA GLN A 337 3.04 -54.05 20.55
C GLN A 337 3.75 -52.76 20.92
N PRO A 338 4.09 -52.58 22.20
CA PRO A 338 4.37 -51.30 22.86
C PRO A 338 5.87 -50.98 23.01
N PRO A 339 6.27 -49.89 23.72
CA PRO A 339 7.54 -49.20 23.56
C PRO A 339 8.66 -49.79 24.41
N GLY A 340 9.86 -49.77 23.87
CA GLY A 340 11.10 -50.18 24.53
C GLY A 340 12.10 -49.02 24.65
N GLU A 341 12.32 -48.64 25.84
CA GLU A 341 13.51 -48.23 26.57
C GLU A 341 14.70 -47.58 25.84
N ARG A 342 15.08 -46.45 26.40
CA ARG A 342 16.37 -45.77 26.22
C ARG A 342 17.49 -46.55 26.95
N PRO A 343 18.73 -46.50 26.48
CA PRO A 343 19.91 -46.59 27.34
C PRO A 343 20.71 -45.28 27.38
N PRO A 344 21.64 -45.19 28.37
CA PRO A 344 21.96 -43.91 29.00
C PRO A 344 23.30 -43.29 28.57
N CYS A 345 23.50 -42.09 29.11
CA CYS A 345 24.68 -41.23 29.06
C CYS A 345 26.03 -41.93 29.24
N ALA A 346 27.01 -41.57 28.42
CA ALA A 346 28.41 -41.65 28.77
C ALA A 346 29.00 -40.24 28.84
N ARG A 347 29.46 -39.91 30.06
CA ARG A 347 30.36 -38.80 30.38
C ARG A 347 31.77 -39.23 30.05
N GLU A 348 32.56 -38.38 29.43
CA GLU A 348 34.02 -38.31 29.57
C GLU A 348 34.40 -36.83 29.37
N ALA A 349 34.81 -36.16 30.36
CA ALA A 349 36.07 -36.03 31.10
C ALA A 349 37.09 -35.14 30.34
N LEU A 350 37.24 -33.94 30.89
CA LEU A 350 38.27 -32.95 30.62
C LEU A 350 39.68 -33.51 30.98
N PRO A 351 40.74 -32.87 30.51
CA PRO A 351 41.76 -32.43 31.44
C PRO A 351 42.13 -30.94 31.35
N ARG A 352 42.29 -30.39 32.55
CA ARG A 352 42.98 -29.13 32.87
C ARG A 352 44.49 -29.31 32.72
N ARG A 353 45.19 -28.24 32.35
CA ARG A 353 46.52 -27.73 32.84
C ARG A 353 47.10 -26.80 31.76
N ALA A 354 47.83 -25.74 32.01
CA ALA A 354 48.33 -25.05 33.20
C ALA A 354 48.98 -23.73 32.72
N HIS A 355 48.99 -22.78 33.61
CA HIS A 355 49.79 -21.56 33.63
C HIS A 355 51.06 -21.48 32.81
N ARG A 356 51.34 -20.32 32.18
CA ARG A 356 52.56 -19.54 32.51
C ARG A 356 52.46 -18.08 32.13
N ARG A 357 52.92 -17.27 33.04
CA ARG A 357 53.14 -15.82 33.13
C ARG A 357 54.30 -15.36 32.21
N GLY A 358 54.27 -14.08 31.91
CA GLY A 358 55.42 -13.29 31.45
C GLY A 358 54.89 -12.14 30.61
N ALA A 359 54.68 -10.98 31.05
CA ALA A 359 55.38 -9.85 31.58
C ALA A 359 56.26 -9.11 30.54
N ARG A 360 55.89 -7.81 30.37
CA ARG A 360 56.73 -6.64 30.00
C ARG A 360 57.17 -6.55 28.51
N ASP A 361 57.25 -5.44 27.86
CA ASP A 361 57.33 -4.01 28.15
C ASP A 361 57.22 -3.21 26.86
N CYS A 362 56.78 -1.95 27.01
CA CYS A 362 57.21 -0.74 26.33
C CYS A 362 56.83 -0.42 24.87
N LEU A 363 56.04 0.60 24.77
CA LEU A 363 56.04 1.71 23.80
C LEU A 363 57.49 2.30 23.60
N PRO A 364 57.77 3.22 22.64
CA PRO A 364 56.87 4.05 21.80
C PRO A 364 57.42 4.35 20.37
N GLY A 365 56.59 5.03 19.55
CA GLY A 365 57.02 6.09 18.67
C GLY A 365 57.26 5.73 17.20
N CYS A 366 56.39 6.14 16.36
CA CYS A 366 56.44 7.17 15.30
C CYS A 366 55.08 7.23 14.57
#